data_2456d31552d185eb6315bf5102d5ebc2
#
_entry.id   2456d31552d185eb6315bf5102d5ebc2
#
_cell.length_a   1.000
_cell.length_b   1.000
_cell.length_c   1.000
_cell.angle_alpha   90.00
_cell.angle_beta   90.00
_cell.angle_gamma   90.00
#
_symmetry.space_group_name_H-M   'P 1'
#
loop_
_entity.id
_entity.type
_entity.pdbx_description
1 polymer ?
#
loop_
_entity_poly.entity_id
_entity_poly.type
_entity_poly.pdbx_seq_one_letter_code
_entity_poly.pdbx_strand_id
1 'polypeptide(L)'
;MSLPLPEGRKRRVWPWVVGGLTVLLTLGLLTGVSFGHYSVKRSFPQTSGVIELAGLSAPVDVLRDERGVPTLYADTMDDLLFAQGYVHAQDRFYEMDVRRHITAGRLSEMFGKDQVPTDSFLRTMGWRKVAEEELGLLDEKSLRILAAYSQGVNAYLQDRSPADISLEYSVIGLINPDYEIQPWGPADSVSWLKALAWDLRGNMSDEIYRTIMSAAVGVDRTETLYPPYPFDRNRPIVDGGNVVDGEFVQDPPGLQVTAAAYGPAAIPAAAMPALTDVLQASAGINDWLGEPAR
;
A
#
# COMPACT_ATOMS: atom_id res chain seq x y z
N MET A 1 9.65 46.85 -80.62
CA MET A 1 9.28 47.41 -79.28
C MET A 1 8.43 46.38 -78.58
N SER A 2 9.09 45.49 -77.77
CA SER A 2 8.46 44.36 -77.06
C SER A 2 8.13 44.79 -75.63
N LEU A 3 6.87 44.77 -75.26
CA LEU A 3 6.39 45.05 -73.95
C LEU A 3 6.80 43.88 -73.01
N PRO A 4 7.34 44.16 -71.78
CA PRO A 4 7.63 43.12 -70.85
C PRO A 4 6.33 42.55 -70.24
N LEU A 5 6.25 41.25 -70.19
CA LEU A 5 5.15 40.51 -69.52
C LEU A 5 5.21 40.76 -68.00
N PRO A 6 4.08 40.93 -67.30
CA PRO A 6 4.07 41.14 -65.84
C PRO A 6 4.58 39.90 -65.12
N GLU A 7 5.61 40.06 -64.27
CA GLU A 7 6.11 39.03 -63.38
C GLU A 7 4.99 38.59 -62.39
N GLY A 8 4.64 37.32 -62.48
CA GLY A 8 3.66 36.71 -61.62
C GLY A 8 4.10 36.79 -60.14
N ARG A 9 3.39 37.56 -59.32
CA ARG A 9 3.60 37.73 -57.88
C ARG A 9 3.44 36.36 -57.21
N LYS A 10 4.55 35.68 -56.84
CA LYS A 10 4.54 34.43 -56.08
C LYS A 10 3.77 34.65 -54.77
N ARG A 11 2.59 34.07 -54.63
CA ARG A 11 1.81 34.12 -53.41
C ARG A 11 2.64 33.49 -52.28
N ARG A 12 2.99 34.28 -51.29
CA ARG A 12 3.65 33.78 -50.08
C ARG A 12 2.66 32.89 -49.29
N VAL A 13 2.73 31.57 -49.44
CA VAL A 13 1.89 30.60 -48.73
C VAL A 13 2.37 30.39 -47.28
N TRP A 14 3.62 30.75 -46.98
CA TRP A 14 4.25 30.57 -45.69
C TRP A 14 3.46 31.15 -44.49
N PRO A 15 2.93 32.39 -44.49
CA PRO A 15 2.14 32.91 -43.38
C PRO A 15 0.87 32.11 -43.10
N TRP A 16 0.23 31.53 -44.15
CA TRP A 16 -0.94 30.67 -43.97
C TRP A 16 -0.59 29.32 -43.34
N VAL A 17 0.55 28.76 -43.72
CA VAL A 17 1.08 27.53 -43.13
C VAL A 17 1.42 27.74 -41.64
N VAL A 18 2.14 28.83 -41.34
CA VAL A 18 2.46 29.17 -39.92
C VAL A 18 1.19 29.44 -39.14
N GLY A 19 0.25 30.21 -39.66
CA GLY A 19 -1.04 30.48 -39.01
C GLY A 19 -1.83 29.19 -38.76
N GLY A 20 -1.92 28.29 -39.73
CA GLY A 20 -2.57 27.00 -39.57
C GLY A 20 -1.91 26.12 -38.53
N LEU A 21 -0.57 26.07 -38.51
CA LEU A 21 0.18 25.32 -37.47
C LEU A 21 -0.04 25.90 -36.06
N THR A 22 -0.02 27.22 -35.93
CA THR A 22 -0.29 27.91 -34.66
C THR A 22 -1.69 27.58 -34.16
N VAL A 23 -2.71 27.63 -35.01
CA VAL A 23 -4.09 27.27 -34.64
C VAL A 23 -4.17 25.80 -34.19
N LEU A 24 -3.54 24.88 -34.90
CA LEU A 24 -3.54 23.46 -34.54
C LEU A 24 -2.84 23.22 -33.17
N LEU A 25 -1.71 23.88 -32.94
CA LEU A 25 -0.99 23.79 -31.65
C LEU A 25 -1.82 24.39 -30.52
N THR A 26 -2.47 25.54 -30.77
CA THR A 26 -3.34 26.17 -29.74
C THR A 26 -4.55 25.29 -29.43
N LEU A 27 -5.21 24.72 -30.44
CA LEU A 27 -6.31 23.79 -30.22
C LEU A 27 -5.86 22.52 -29.49
N GLY A 28 -4.70 21.96 -29.86
CA GLY A 28 -4.12 20.82 -29.17
C GLY A 28 -3.84 21.11 -27.69
N LEU A 29 -3.27 22.29 -27.39
CA LEU A 29 -3.00 22.73 -26.03
C LEU A 29 -4.30 22.92 -25.22
N LEU A 30 -5.29 23.63 -25.79
CA LEU A 30 -6.58 23.84 -25.13
C LEU A 30 -7.31 22.51 -24.87
N THR A 31 -7.28 21.58 -25.83
CA THR A 31 -7.85 20.24 -25.65
C THR A 31 -7.14 19.49 -24.56
N GLY A 32 -5.80 19.50 -24.53
CA GLY A 32 -5.00 18.85 -23.50
C GLY A 32 -5.26 19.42 -22.09
N VAL A 33 -5.30 20.75 -21.95
CA VAL A 33 -5.62 21.43 -20.67
C VAL A 33 -7.05 21.10 -20.22
N SER A 34 -8.02 21.15 -21.14
CA SER A 34 -9.42 20.84 -20.81
C SER A 34 -9.60 19.37 -20.40
N PHE A 35 -8.94 18.46 -21.12
CA PHE A 35 -8.95 17.04 -20.76
C PHE A 35 -8.28 16.79 -19.40
N GLY A 36 -7.12 17.40 -19.15
CA GLY A 36 -6.45 17.31 -17.85
C GLY A 36 -7.31 17.85 -16.71
N HIS A 37 -7.94 19.02 -16.90
CA HIS A 37 -8.86 19.59 -15.93
C HIS A 37 -10.07 18.68 -15.66
N TYR A 38 -10.69 18.13 -16.71
CA TYR A 38 -11.79 17.19 -16.58
C TYR A 38 -11.35 15.92 -15.82
N SER A 39 -10.21 15.34 -16.18
CA SER A 39 -9.69 14.12 -15.52
C SER A 39 -9.43 14.31 -14.04
N VAL A 40 -8.91 15.47 -13.63
CA VAL A 40 -8.72 15.81 -12.22
C VAL A 40 -10.05 16.05 -11.52
N LYS A 41 -10.96 16.83 -12.12
CA LYS A 41 -12.23 17.20 -11.50
C LYS A 41 -13.17 16.02 -11.28
N ARG A 42 -13.20 15.05 -12.18
CA ARG A 42 -14.10 13.89 -12.06
C ARG A 42 -13.76 12.97 -10.90
N SER A 43 -12.49 12.97 -10.43
CA SER A 43 -12.07 12.17 -9.28
C SER A 43 -12.35 12.85 -7.93
N PHE A 44 -12.87 14.08 -7.93
CA PHE A 44 -13.19 14.77 -6.68
C PHE A 44 -14.47 14.21 -6.08
N PRO A 45 -14.43 13.79 -4.80
CA PRO A 45 -15.61 13.27 -4.14
C PRO A 45 -16.60 14.40 -3.77
N GLN A 46 -17.86 14.03 -3.59
CA GLN A 46 -18.85 14.90 -2.99
C GLN A 46 -18.64 14.93 -1.47
N THR A 47 -18.22 16.07 -0.92
CA THR A 47 -17.90 16.22 0.52
C THR A 47 -18.94 17.06 1.27
N SER A 48 -20.05 17.45 0.62
CA SER A 48 -21.11 18.25 1.23
C SER A 48 -22.47 17.91 0.65
N GLY A 49 -23.54 18.21 1.40
CA GLY A 49 -24.91 17.89 1.03
C GLY A 49 -25.36 16.53 1.55
N VAL A 50 -26.40 15.96 0.95
CA VAL A 50 -26.97 14.66 1.31
C VAL A 50 -26.56 13.63 0.27
N ILE A 51 -26.15 12.47 0.75
CA ILE A 51 -25.83 11.29 -0.08
C ILE A 51 -26.77 10.17 0.38
N GLU A 52 -27.58 9.66 -0.53
CA GLU A 52 -28.47 8.53 -0.27
C GLU A 52 -27.72 7.22 -0.52
N LEU A 53 -27.61 6.38 0.50
CA LEU A 53 -26.92 5.11 0.45
C LEU A 53 -27.85 3.98 0.95
N ALA A 54 -27.89 2.90 0.21
CA ALA A 54 -28.52 1.66 0.69
C ALA A 54 -27.60 0.99 1.73
N GLY A 55 -28.19 0.41 2.78
CA GLY A 55 -27.45 -0.35 3.81
C GLY A 55 -27.35 0.33 5.17
N LEU A 56 -27.65 1.61 5.30
CA LEU A 56 -27.80 2.30 6.58
C LEU A 56 -29.16 2.04 7.19
N SER A 57 -29.24 1.85 8.50
CA SER A 57 -30.50 1.74 9.25
C SER A 57 -31.06 3.08 9.67
N ALA A 58 -30.20 4.10 9.84
CA ALA A 58 -30.55 5.47 10.18
C ALA A 58 -29.57 6.47 9.52
N PRO A 59 -29.92 7.77 9.44
CA PRO A 59 -29.03 8.80 8.93
C PRO A 59 -27.73 8.88 9.75
N VAL A 60 -26.61 9.15 9.07
CA VAL A 60 -25.30 9.40 9.68
C VAL A 60 -24.85 10.81 9.32
N ASP A 61 -24.48 11.60 10.33
CA ASP A 61 -23.91 12.92 10.11
C ASP A 61 -22.39 12.83 9.95
N VAL A 62 -21.89 13.45 8.87
CA VAL A 62 -20.46 13.56 8.57
C VAL A 62 -20.05 15.01 8.58
N LEU A 63 -19.36 15.43 9.64
CA LEU A 63 -18.86 16.80 9.78
C LEU A 63 -17.37 16.84 9.42
N ARG A 64 -16.99 17.73 8.49
CA ARG A 64 -15.59 17.95 8.12
C ARG A 64 -15.11 19.29 8.65
N ASP A 65 -13.95 19.28 9.32
CA ASP A 65 -13.30 20.50 9.78
C ASP A 65 -12.62 21.28 8.63
N GLU A 66 -11.98 22.39 8.95
CA GLU A 66 -11.25 23.24 8.00
C GLU A 66 -10.09 22.50 7.29
N ARG A 67 -9.60 21.41 7.85
CA ARG A 67 -8.56 20.54 7.29
C ARG A 67 -9.13 19.34 6.52
N GLY A 68 -10.46 19.23 6.47
CA GLY A 68 -11.16 18.14 5.83
C GLY A 68 -11.22 16.85 6.67
N VAL A 69 -10.81 16.89 7.95
CA VAL A 69 -10.88 15.71 8.84
C VAL A 69 -12.33 15.41 9.18
N PRO A 70 -12.85 14.20 8.86
CA PRO A 70 -14.23 13.85 9.09
C PRO A 70 -14.47 13.41 10.54
N THR A 71 -15.58 13.86 11.12
CA THR A 71 -16.15 13.36 12.37
C THR A 71 -17.50 12.74 12.05
N LEU A 72 -17.73 11.51 12.48
CA LEU A 72 -18.93 10.73 12.18
C LEU A 72 -19.81 10.60 13.41
N TYR A 73 -21.12 10.80 13.26
CA TYR A 73 -22.13 10.59 14.29
C TYR A 73 -23.19 9.65 13.77
N ALA A 74 -23.41 8.53 14.44
CA ALA A 74 -24.40 7.51 14.10
C ALA A 74 -25.04 6.94 15.36
N ASP A 75 -26.29 6.44 15.21
CA ASP A 75 -27.04 5.85 16.32
C ASP A 75 -26.58 4.41 16.62
N THR A 76 -26.03 3.71 15.63
CA THR A 76 -25.56 2.32 15.77
C THR A 76 -24.11 2.17 15.39
N MET A 77 -23.45 1.14 15.95
CA MET A 77 -22.08 0.80 15.59
C MET A 77 -21.97 0.35 14.13
N ASP A 78 -22.96 -0.38 13.63
CA ASP A 78 -22.97 -0.89 12.26
C ASP A 78 -23.05 0.28 11.24
N ASP A 79 -23.92 1.27 11.47
CA ASP A 79 -24.01 2.47 10.65
C ASP A 79 -22.74 3.33 10.74
N LEU A 80 -22.16 3.45 11.95
CA LEU A 80 -20.90 4.15 12.15
C LEU A 80 -19.77 3.55 11.31
N LEU A 81 -19.63 2.23 11.36
CA LEU A 81 -18.57 1.51 10.63
C LEU A 81 -18.81 1.50 9.13
N PHE A 82 -20.07 1.39 8.70
CA PHE A 82 -20.44 1.57 7.31
C PHE A 82 -20.02 2.95 6.81
N ALA A 83 -20.41 4.01 7.53
CA ALA A 83 -20.06 5.38 7.17
C ALA A 83 -18.53 5.61 7.20
N GLN A 84 -17.82 5.03 8.16
CA GLN A 84 -16.36 5.07 8.21
C GLN A 84 -15.73 4.42 6.98
N GLY A 85 -16.20 3.24 6.57
CA GLY A 85 -15.74 2.58 5.36
C GLY A 85 -15.97 3.41 4.11
N TYR A 86 -17.16 4.01 3.99
CA TYR A 86 -17.50 4.91 2.90
C TYR A 86 -16.57 6.13 2.83
N VAL A 87 -16.38 6.81 3.97
CA VAL A 87 -15.54 8.03 4.05
C VAL A 87 -14.06 7.70 3.83
N HIS A 88 -13.56 6.58 4.35
CA HIS A 88 -12.18 6.14 4.07
C HIS A 88 -11.98 5.88 2.58
N ALA A 89 -12.91 5.20 1.93
CA ALA A 89 -12.84 4.98 0.48
C ALA A 89 -12.96 6.29 -0.30
N GLN A 90 -13.85 7.19 0.13
CA GLN A 90 -13.99 8.52 -0.47
C GLN A 90 -12.69 9.33 -0.45
N ASP A 91 -11.95 9.25 0.64
CA ASP A 91 -10.76 10.07 0.87
C ASP A 91 -9.47 9.38 0.39
N ARG A 92 -9.38 8.02 0.44
CA ARG A 92 -8.11 7.31 0.34
C ARG A 92 -8.18 5.96 -0.37
N PHE A 93 -9.18 5.72 -1.22
CA PHE A 93 -9.36 4.36 -1.77
C PHE A 93 -8.15 3.88 -2.58
N TYR A 94 -7.49 4.74 -3.34
CA TYR A 94 -6.28 4.35 -4.08
C TYR A 94 -5.19 3.79 -3.16
N GLU A 95 -4.91 4.47 -2.04
CA GLU A 95 -3.96 3.98 -1.04
C GLU A 95 -4.41 2.66 -0.40
N MET A 96 -5.70 2.52 -0.10
CA MET A 96 -6.28 1.28 0.42
C MET A 96 -6.08 0.14 -0.59
N ASP A 97 -6.33 0.39 -1.86
CA ASP A 97 -6.20 -0.57 -2.94
C ASP A 97 -4.75 -1.02 -3.16
N VAL A 98 -3.80 -0.08 -3.18
CA VAL A 98 -2.37 -0.40 -3.22
C VAL A 98 -1.97 -1.27 -2.03
N ARG A 99 -2.41 -0.93 -0.82
CA ARG A 99 -2.09 -1.68 0.40
C ARG A 99 -2.63 -3.09 0.40
N ARG A 100 -3.86 -3.33 -0.10
CA ARG A 100 -4.35 -4.70 -0.24
C ARG A 100 -3.59 -5.50 -1.32
N HIS A 101 -3.10 -4.83 -2.37
CA HIS A 101 -2.25 -5.47 -3.38
C HIS A 101 -0.89 -5.86 -2.80
N ILE A 102 -0.28 -4.99 -1.96
CA ILE A 102 0.93 -5.33 -1.20
C ILE A 102 0.69 -6.59 -0.38
N THR A 103 -0.32 -6.57 0.48
CA THR A 103 -0.56 -7.69 1.42
C THR A 103 -0.95 -9.00 0.74
N ALA A 104 -1.49 -8.93 -0.47
CA ALA A 104 -1.86 -10.08 -1.28
C ALA A 104 -0.74 -10.54 -2.26
N GLY A 105 0.37 -9.80 -2.38
CA GLY A 105 1.42 -10.06 -3.36
C GLY A 105 0.87 -9.94 -4.80
N ARG A 106 0.21 -8.82 -5.11
CA ARG A 106 -0.47 -8.55 -6.38
C ARG A 106 -0.11 -7.19 -6.98
N LEU A 107 0.98 -6.58 -6.54
CA LEU A 107 1.44 -5.27 -7.04
C LEU A 107 1.65 -5.25 -8.56
N SER A 108 2.06 -6.37 -9.13
CA SER A 108 2.26 -6.49 -10.58
C SER A 108 0.98 -6.31 -11.40
N GLU A 109 -0.20 -6.51 -10.82
CA GLU A 109 -1.49 -6.23 -11.48
C GLU A 109 -1.69 -4.73 -11.71
N MET A 110 -1.18 -3.89 -10.82
CA MET A 110 -1.28 -2.43 -10.93
C MET A 110 -0.07 -1.83 -11.66
N PHE A 111 1.15 -2.28 -11.36
CA PHE A 111 2.40 -1.62 -11.72
C PHE A 111 3.27 -2.41 -12.70
N GLY A 112 2.77 -3.56 -13.17
CA GLY A 112 3.43 -4.36 -14.20
C GLY A 112 4.49 -5.32 -13.67
N LYS A 113 5.14 -6.01 -14.60
CA LYS A 113 6.00 -7.17 -14.37
C LYS A 113 7.19 -6.92 -13.45
N ASP A 114 7.64 -5.69 -13.31
CA ASP A 114 8.80 -5.35 -12.48
C ASP A 114 8.51 -5.56 -10.99
N GLN A 115 7.23 -5.69 -10.61
CA GLN A 115 6.81 -6.00 -9.24
C GLN A 115 6.70 -7.52 -8.95
N VAL A 116 6.89 -8.39 -9.93
CA VAL A 116 6.79 -9.85 -9.76
C VAL A 116 7.74 -10.41 -8.67
N PRO A 117 9.00 -9.96 -8.54
CA PRO A 117 9.87 -10.40 -7.45
C PRO A 117 9.31 -10.05 -6.07
N THR A 118 8.79 -8.82 -5.89
CA THR A 118 8.13 -8.37 -4.65
C THR A 118 6.89 -9.19 -4.36
N ASP A 119 6.03 -9.41 -5.36
CA ASP A 119 4.84 -10.25 -5.21
C ASP A 119 5.18 -11.69 -4.84
N SER A 120 6.21 -12.28 -5.44
CA SER A 120 6.66 -13.63 -5.12
C SER A 120 7.10 -13.75 -3.66
N PHE A 121 7.84 -12.75 -3.17
CA PHE A 121 8.26 -12.71 -1.78
C PHE A 121 7.06 -12.58 -0.83
N LEU A 122 6.13 -11.64 -1.09
CA LEU A 122 4.94 -11.43 -0.28
C LEU A 122 4.02 -12.65 -0.24
N ARG A 123 3.87 -13.35 -1.36
CA ARG A 123 3.13 -14.63 -1.43
C ARG A 123 3.82 -15.74 -0.64
N THR A 124 5.16 -15.75 -0.62
CA THR A 124 5.92 -16.68 0.22
C THR A 124 5.72 -16.39 1.70
N MET A 125 5.66 -15.11 2.09
CA MET A 125 5.31 -14.70 3.46
C MET A 125 3.88 -15.07 3.85
N GLY A 126 2.99 -15.18 2.88
CA GLY A 126 1.65 -15.72 3.07
C GLY A 126 0.69 -14.83 3.85
N TRP A 127 0.91 -13.53 3.91
CA TRP A 127 0.11 -12.60 4.73
C TRP A 127 -1.39 -12.67 4.43
N ARG A 128 -1.75 -12.69 3.14
CA ARG A 128 -3.15 -12.79 2.72
C ARG A 128 -3.77 -14.10 3.16
N LYS A 129 -3.08 -15.22 2.95
CA LYS A 129 -3.54 -16.55 3.34
C LYS A 129 -3.82 -16.63 4.83
N VAL A 130 -2.85 -16.16 5.66
CA VAL A 130 -3.02 -16.15 7.12
C VAL A 130 -4.18 -15.26 7.54
N ALA A 131 -4.36 -14.08 6.92
CA ALA A 131 -5.48 -13.20 7.21
C ALA A 131 -6.84 -13.86 6.90
N GLU A 132 -6.94 -14.63 5.83
CA GLU A 132 -8.15 -15.39 5.49
C GLU A 132 -8.42 -16.52 6.49
N GLU A 133 -7.40 -17.20 6.96
CA GLU A 133 -7.52 -18.23 8.01
C GLU A 133 -7.94 -17.59 9.35
N GLU A 134 -7.40 -16.43 9.72
CA GLU A 134 -7.74 -15.70 10.94
C GLU A 134 -9.20 -15.24 10.98
N LEU A 135 -9.84 -14.96 9.85
CA LEU A 135 -11.25 -14.62 9.83
C LEU A 135 -12.12 -15.74 10.44
N GLY A 136 -11.70 -17.00 10.27
CA GLY A 136 -12.38 -18.15 10.87
C GLY A 136 -12.23 -18.25 12.40
N LEU A 137 -11.33 -17.49 13.00
CA LEU A 137 -11.07 -17.44 14.45
C LEU A 137 -11.77 -16.27 15.14
N LEU A 138 -12.30 -15.31 14.36
CA LEU A 138 -12.97 -14.13 14.90
C LEU A 138 -14.38 -14.47 15.38
N ASP A 139 -14.81 -13.78 16.44
CA ASP A 139 -16.18 -13.85 16.91
C ASP A 139 -17.17 -13.15 15.97
N GLU A 140 -18.45 -13.46 16.11
CA GLU A 140 -19.52 -12.89 15.26
C GLU A 140 -19.56 -11.35 15.31
N LYS A 141 -19.24 -10.74 16.44
CA LYS A 141 -19.23 -9.29 16.60
C LYS A 141 -18.12 -8.67 15.76
N SER A 142 -16.92 -9.23 15.82
CA SER A 142 -15.76 -8.78 15.04
C SER A 142 -15.98 -8.95 13.55
N LEU A 143 -16.55 -10.09 13.13
CA LEU A 143 -16.91 -10.32 11.72
C LEU A 143 -17.96 -9.33 11.22
N ARG A 144 -18.97 -9.01 12.04
CA ARG A 144 -20.02 -8.04 11.69
C ARG A 144 -19.43 -6.62 11.54
N ILE A 145 -18.52 -6.22 12.41
CA ILE A 145 -17.78 -4.95 12.35
C ILE A 145 -17.02 -4.84 11.02
N LEU A 146 -16.24 -5.85 10.66
CA LEU A 146 -15.48 -5.88 9.42
C LEU A 146 -16.39 -5.90 8.18
N ALA A 147 -17.52 -6.59 8.27
CA ALA A 147 -18.51 -6.64 7.20
C ALA A 147 -19.19 -5.28 6.98
N ALA A 148 -19.62 -4.59 8.04
CA ALA A 148 -20.21 -3.26 7.94
C ALA A 148 -19.26 -2.25 7.32
N TYR A 149 -17.99 -2.23 7.76
CA TYR A 149 -16.95 -1.41 7.16
C TYR A 149 -16.75 -1.72 5.67
N SER A 150 -16.64 -3.00 5.31
CA SER A 150 -16.48 -3.44 3.92
C SER A 150 -17.66 -3.03 3.04
N GLN A 151 -18.88 -3.10 3.56
CA GLN A 151 -20.07 -2.64 2.86
C GLN A 151 -20.02 -1.14 2.58
N GLY A 152 -19.56 -0.34 3.54
CA GLY A 152 -19.36 1.10 3.36
C GLY A 152 -18.34 1.43 2.28
N VAL A 153 -17.18 0.74 2.29
CA VAL A 153 -16.18 0.89 1.22
C VAL A 153 -16.81 0.57 -0.14
N ASN A 154 -17.51 -0.55 -0.25
CA ASN A 154 -18.12 -0.99 -1.50
C ASN A 154 -19.26 -0.06 -1.96
N ALA A 155 -20.01 0.54 -1.05
CA ALA A 155 -21.01 1.54 -1.38
C ALA A 155 -20.40 2.80 -2.04
N TYR A 156 -19.17 3.17 -1.67
CA TYR A 156 -18.46 4.22 -2.38
C TYR A 156 -17.99 3.79 -3.77
N LEU A 157 -17.58 2.56 -3.94
CA LEU A 157 -17.08 2.02 -5.22
C LEU A 157 -18.19 1.77 -6.24
N GLN A 158 -19.41 1.55 -5.77
CA GLN A 158 -20.54 1.19 -6.61
C GLN A 158 -20.79 2.25 -7.68
N ASP A 159 -21.02 1.80 -8.92
CA ASP A 159 -21.33 2.63 -10.08
C ASP A 159 -20.26 3.68 -10.44
N ARG A 160 -19.03 3.53 -9.95
CA ARG A 160 -17.89 4.40 -10.26
C ARG A 160 -16.87 3.69 -11.15
N SER A 161 -16.42 4.38 -12.18
CA SER A 161 -15.23 3.92 -12.91
C SER A 161 -13.96 4.17 -12.06
N PRO A 162 -12.87 3.42 -12.27
CA PRO A 162 -11.62 3.66 -11.52
C PRO A 162 -11.16 5.11 -11.57
N ALA A 163 -11.27 5.76 -12.73
CA ALA A 163 -10.86 7.15 -12.90
C ALA A 163 -11.80 8.19 -12.25
N ASP A 164 -13.01 7.80 -11.82
CA ASP A 164 -13.90 8.65 -11.01
C ASP A 164 -13.61 8.51 -9.51
N ILE A 165 -12.84 7.50 -9.14
CA ILE A 165 -12.43 7.26 -7.74
C ILE A 165 -11.14 8.03 -7.44
N SER A 166 -10.12 7.91 -8.31
CA SER A 166 -8.84 8.58 -8.13
C SER A 166 -8.12 8.82 -9.46
N LEU A 167 -7.37 9.92 -9.53
CA LEU A 167 -6.60 10.28 -10.72
C LEU A 167 -5.52 9.23 -11.05
N GLU A 168 -4.95 8.60 -10.05
CA GLU A 168 -3.92 7.57 -10.17
C GLU A 168 -4.37 6.38 -11.02
N TYR A 169 -5.64 6.02 -10.96
CA TYR A 169 -6.19 4.96 -11.82
C TYR A 169 -6.18 5.32 -13.31
N SER A 170 -6.24 6.62 -13.64
CA SER A 170 -6.04 7.04 -15.02
C SER A 170 -4.63 6.76 -15.53
N VAL A 171 -3.63 6.81 -14.64
CA VAL A 171 -2.24 6.44 -14.95
C VAL A 171 -2.08 4.92 -15.00
N ILE A 172 -2.66 4.19 -14.04
CA ILE A 172 -2.67 2.72 -14.06
C ILE A 172 -3.28 2.19 -15.34
N GLY A 173 -4.38 2.77 -15.82
CA GLY A 173 -5.01 2.41 -17.09
C GLY A 173 -4.12 2.57 -18.33
N LEU A 174 -3.03 3.35 -18.26
CA LEU A 174 -2.03 3.41 -19.34
C LEU A 174 -1.05 2.22 -19.28
N ILE A 175 -0.82 1.66 -18.08
CA ILE A 175 0.09 0.53 -17.86
C ILE A 175 -0.68 -0.79 -18.02
N ASN A 176 -1.85 -0.87 -17.42
CA ASN A 176 -2.76 -2.01 -17.45
C ASN A 176 -4.19 -1.52 -17.73
N PRO A 177 -4.61 -1.47 -19.02
CA PRO A 177 -5.95 -1.03 -19.40
C PRO A 177 -7.08 -1.93 -18.88
N ASP A 178 -6.78 -3.18 -18.58
CA ASP A 178 -7.74 -4.19 -18.10
C ASP A 178 -7.83 -4.23 -16.57
N TYR A 179 -7.19 -3.27 -15.87
CA TYR A 179 -7.25 -3.22 -14.42
C TYR A 179 -8.66 -2.87 -13.94
N GLU A 180 -9.24 -3.73 -13.12
CA GLU A 180 -10.54 -3.55 -12.49
C GLU A 180 -10.41 -3.53 -10.97
N ILE A 181 -11.07 -2.55 -10.34
CA ILE A 181 -11.17 -2.46 -8.90
C ILE A 181 -12.09 -3.58 -8.39
N GLN A 182 -11.54 -4.43 -7.51
CA GLN A 182 -12.31 -5.50 -6.88
C GLN A 182 -13.04 -4.97 -5.64
N PRO A 183 -14.18 -5.58 -5.25
CA PRO A 183 -14.84 -5.28 -3.99
C PRO A 183 -13.90 -5.47 -2.81
N TRP A 184 -14.08 -4.63 -1.79
CA TRP A 184 -13.36 -4.75 -0.51
C TRP A 184 -13.99 -5.83 0.35
N GLY A 185 -13.17 -6.69 0.95
CA GLY A 185 -13.62 -7.72 1.88
C GLY A 185 -12.93 -7.62 3.25
N PRO A 186 -13.45 -8.30 4.27
CA PRO A 186 -12.86 -8.35 5.62
C PRO A 186 -11.37 -8.73 5.63
N ALA A 187 -10.97 -9.67 4.78
CA ALA A 187 -9.57 -10.10 4.67
C ALA A 187 -8.63 -8.97 4.23
N ASP A 188 -9.12 -7.97 3.45
CA ASP A 188 -8.32 -6.83 3.04
C ASP A 188 -7.94 -5.95 4.24
N SER A 189 -8.86 -5.80 5.19
CA SER A 189 -8.61 -5.07 6.44
C SER A 189 -7.68 -5.83 7.37
N VAL A 190 -7.91 -7.14 7.59
CA VAL A 190 -7.11 -7.98 8.50
C VAL A 190 -5.68 -8.16 7.98
N SER A 191 -5.50 -8.31 6.67
CA SER A 191 -4.17 -8.51 6.09
C SER A 191 -3.22 -7.33 6.33
N TRP A 192 -3.74 -6.11 6.51
CA TRP A 192 -2.92 -4.94 6.81
C TRP A 192 -2.19 -5.04 8.16
N LEU A 193 -2.73 -5.77 9.14
CA LEU A 193 -2.04 -6.03 10.41
C LEU A 193 -0.72 -6.77 10.21
N LYS A 194 -0.62 -7.62 9.17
CA LYS A 194 0.62 -8.33 8.85
C LYS A 194 1.68 -7.37 8.29
N ALA A 195 1.26 -6.45 7.43
CA ALA A 195 2.15 -5.40 6.92
C ALA A 195 2.63 -4.47 8.04
N LEU A 196 1.75 -4.09 8.97
CA LEU A 196 2.11 -3.29 10.13
C LEU A 196 3.11 -4.03 11.05
N ALA A 197 2.90 -5.32 11.31
CA ALA A 197 3.84 -6.14 12.07
C ALA A 197 5.20 -6.25 11.36
N TRP A 198 5.20 -6.33 10.03
CA TRP A 198 6.42 -6.30 9.24
C TRP A 198 7.15 -4.96 9.36
N ASP A 199 6.44 -3.85 9.25
CA ASP A 199 6.99 -2.50 9.36
C ASP A 199 7.65 -2.24 10.72
N LEU A 200 7.00 -2.71 11.79
CA LEU A 200 7.48 -2.55 13.16
C LEU A 200 8.60 -3.54 13.57
N ARG A 201 8.93 -4.53 12.75
CA ARG A 201 10.05 -5.44 13.03
C ARG A 201 11.38 -4.73 12.83
N GLY A 202 12.41 -5.11 13.62
CA GLY A 202 13.70 -4.46 13.54
C GLY A 202 14.89 -5.37 13.21
N ASN A 203 14.75 -6.70 13.26
CA ASN A 203 15.92 -7.58 13.37
C ASN A 203 16.20 -8.50 12.15
N MET A 204 15.25 -8.73 11.24
CA MET A 204 15.43 -9.71 10.17
C MET A 204 16.67 -9.42 9.28
N SER A 205 16.85 -8.16 8.90
CA SER A 205 18.00 -7.77 8.07
C SER A 205 19.31 -7.98 8.81
N ASP A 206 19.36 -7.64 10.10
CA ASP A 206 20.55 -7.85 10.94
C ASP A 206 20.89 -9.32 11.11
N GLU A 207 19.90 -10.19 11.27
CA GLU A 207 20.09 -11.63 11.33
C GLU A 207 20.64 -12.20 10.02
N ILE A 208 20.12 -11.74 8.88
CA ILE A 208 20.63 -12.13 7.56
C ILE A 208 22.06 -11.63 7.37
N TYR A 209 22.36 -10.36 7.68
CA TYR A 209 23.71 -9.83 7.58
C TYR A 209 24.68 -10.58 8.50
N ARG A 210 24.29 -10.84 9.75
CA ARG A 210 25.09 -11.66 10.69
C ARG A 210 25.39 -13.03 10.12
N THR A 211 24.42 -13.66 9.49
CA THR A 211 24.56 -14.96 8.85
C THR A 211 25.55 -14.91 7.68
N ILE A 212 25.40 -13.95 6.77
CA ILE A 212 26.31 -13.78 5.62
C ILE A 212 27.73 -13.48 6.11
N MET A 213 27.89 -12.62 7.11
CA MET A 213 29.18 -12.29 7.68
C MET A 213 29.83 -13.49 8.37
N SER A 214 29.06 -14.27 9.14
CA SER A 214 29.57 -15.47 9.81
C SER A 214 30.09 -16.50 8.83
N ALA A 215 29.47 -16.62 7.66
CA ALA A 215 29.96 -17.47 6.58
C ALA A 215 31.24 -16.93 5.93
N ALA A 216 31.40 -15.60 5.84
CA ALA A 216 32.53 -14.98 5.17
C ALA A 216 33.79 -14.86 6.05
N VAL A 217 33.63 -14.48 7.33
CA VAL A 217 34.75 -14.15 8.24
C VAL A 217 34.80 -14.98 9.52
N GLY A 218 33.85 -15.88 9.72
CA GLY A 218 33.71 -16.73 10.89
C GLY A 218 32.87 -16.11 12.00
N VAL A 219 32.30 -16.96 12.86
CA VAL A 219 31.38 -16.57 13.93
C VAL A 219 32.07 -15.62 14.91
N ASP A 220 33.26 -15.94 15.40
CA ASP A 220 33.98 -15.16 16.43
C ASP A 220 34.21 -13.71 15.97
N ARG A 221 34.55 -13.49 14.71
CA ARG A 221 34.75 -12.13 14.17
C ARG A 221 33.41 -11.39 14.00
N THR A 222 32.37 -12.13 13.62
CA THR A 222 31.04 -11.54 13.48
C THR A 222 30.50 -11.09 14.83
N GLU A 223 30.71 -11.85 15.90
CA GLU A 223 30.28 -11.50 17.27
C GLU A 223 30.96 -10.23 17.79
N THR A 224 32.15 -9.85 17.31
CA THR A 224 32.77 -8.58 17.66
C THR A 224 32.00 -7.37 17.11
N LEU A 225 31.27 -7.53 15.99
CA LEU A 225 30.45 -6.47 15.36
C LEU A 225 28.99 -6.53 15.87
N TYR A 226 28.52 -7.72 16.22
CA TYR A 226 27.17 -7.97 16.75
C TYR A 226 27.28 -8.60 18.16
N PRO A 227 27.75 -7.84 19.15
CA PRO A 227 27.91 -8.38 20.50
C PRO A 227 26.53 -8.74 21.08
N PRO A 228 26.49 -9.77 21.97
CA PRO A 228 25.26 -10.11 22.65
C PRO A 228 24.75 -8.95 23.51
N TYR A 229 23.45 -8.96 23.80
CA TYR A 229 22.86 -7.95 24.67
C TYR A 229 23.53 -7.97 26.05
N PRO A 230 23.96 -6.80 26.57
CA PRO A 230 24.73 -6.73 27.84
C PRO A 230 23.81 -6.82 29.08
N PHE A 231 23.28 -8.00 29.33
CA PHE A 231 22.39 -8.26 30.49
C PHE A 231 23.02 -7.97 31.84
N ASP A 232 24.35 -7.96 31.94
CA ASP A 232 25.10 -7.60 33.15
C ASP A 232 24.90 -6.12 33.51
N ARG A 233 24.74 -5.25 32.52
CA ARG A 233 24.58 -3.80 32.71
C ARG A 233 23.14 -3.35 32.52
N ASN A 234 22.41 -3.94 31.59
CA ASN A 234 21.06 -3.56 31.22
C ASN A 234 20.13 -4.75 31.49
N ARG A 235 19.67 -4.90 32.71
CA ARG A 235 18.71 -5.95 33.07
C ARG A 235 17.32 -5.60 32.56
N PRO A 236 16.55 -6.56 32.03
CA PRO A 236 15.14 -6.36 31.76
C PRO A 236 14.39 -5.98 33.04
N ILE A 237 13.35 -5.18 32.90
CA ILE A 237 12.48 -4.79 34.05
C ILE A 237 11.71 -6.01 34.56
N VAL A 238 11.41 -6.97 33.71
CA VAL A 238 10.73 -8.24 34.05
C VAL A 238 11.73 -9.36 33.84
N ASP A 239 11.87 -10.23 34.83
CA ASP A 239 12.59 -11.48 34.67
C ASP A 239 11.83 -12.39 33.69
N GLY A 240 12.50 -13.40 33.12
CA GLY A 240 11.90 -14.27 32.09
C GLY A 240 10.58 -14.88 32.56
N GLY A 241 9.64 -15.06 31.65
CA GLY A 241 8.34 -15.64 31.91
C GLY A 241 7.46 -15.69 30.61
N ASN A 242 6.32 -16.35 30.72
CA ASN A 242 5.35 -16.49 29.66
C ASN A 242 3.96 -16.07 30.11
N VAL A 243 3.11 -15.70 29.16
CA VAL A 243 1.69 -15.51 29.42
C VAL A 243 0.97 -16.85 29.19
N VAL A 244 0.35 -17.38 30.23
CA VAL A 244 -0.45 -18.61 30.20
C VAL A 244 -1.85 -18.24 30.68
N ASP A 245 -2.85 -18.53 29.84
CA ASP A 245 -4.26 -18.21 30.09
C ASP A 245 -4.53 -16.72 30.44
N GLY A 246 -3.76 -15.81 29.84
CA GLY A 246 -3.88 -14.37 30.06
C GLY A 246 -3.17 -13.83 31.31
N GLU A 247 -2.53 -14.67 32.10
CA GLU A 247 -1.75 -14.29 33.27
C GLU A 247 -0.24 -14.45 33.02
N PHE A 248 0.57 -13.49 33.52
CA PHE A 248 2.02 -13.60 33.40
C PHE A 248 2.53 -14.61 34.45
N VAL A 249 3.14 -15.68 33.96
CA VAL A 249 3.80 -16.71 34.80
C VAL A 249 5.30 -16.54 34.67
N GLN A 250 5.95 -16.19 35.76
CA GLN A 250 7.39 -16.00 35.80
C GLN A 250 8.12 -17.33 35.69
N ASP A 251 9.21 -17.37 34.92
CA ASP A 251 10.08 -18.55 34.86
C ASP A 251 10.71 -18.84 36.21
N PRO A 252 10.98 -20.10 36.56
CA PRO A 252 11.67 -20.46 37.78
C PRO A 252 13.03 -19.76 37.89
N PRO A 253 13.44 -19.30 39.09
CA PRO A 253 14.75 -18.71 39.29
C PRO A 253 15.86 -19.67 38.81
N GLY A 254 16.70 -19.19 37.88
CA GLY A 254 17.82 -19.96 37.34
C GLY A 254 17.60 -20.56 35.96
N LEU A 255 16.42 -20.36 35.31
CA LEU A 255 16.24 -20.64 33.91
C LEU A 255 17.03 -19.57 33.14
N GLN A 256 18.29 -19.82 32.88
CA GLN A 256 19.04 -19.01 31.93
C GLN A 256 18.58 -19.40 30.54
N VAL A 257 17.86 -18.51 29.86
CA VAL A 257 17.74 -18.56 28.39
C VAL A 257 19.18 -18.36 27.88
N THR A 258 19.89 -19.46 27.72
CA THR A 258 21.24 -19.40 27.17
C THR A 258 21.09 -18.96 25.73
N ALA A 259 21.72 -17.87 25.35
CA ALA A 259 21.88 -17.39 23.97
C ALA A 259 22.44 -18.49 23.02
N ALA A 260 22.89 -19.61 23.58
CA ALA A 260 23.37 -20.79 22.88
C ALA A 260 22.30 -21.52 22.02
N ALA A 261 21.00 -21.26 22.26
CA ALA A 261 19.93 -21.83 21.44
C ALA A 261 19.81 -21.13 20.06
N TYR A 262 20.43 -19.99 19.86
CA TYR A 262 20.38 -19.18 18.64
C TYR A 262 21.74 -19.01 17.95
N GLY A 263 22.65 -19.96 18.14
CA GLY A 263 23.84 -20.04 17.29
C GLY A 263 23.39 -20.11 15.82
N PRO A 264 24.04 -19.39 14.89
CA PRO A 264 23.66 -19.44 13.49
C PRO A 264 23.67 -20.89 13.04
N ALA A 265 22.50 -21.46 12.74
CA ALA A 265 22.44 -22.72 12.04
C ALA A 265 23.36 -22.59 10.82
N ALA A 266 24.29 -23.53 10.62
CA ALA A 266 25.20 -23.48 9.50
C ALA A 266 24.35 -23.49 8.21
N ILE A 267 24.11 -22.32 7.64
CA ILE A 267 23.38 -22.20 6.39
C ILE A 267 24.30 -22.73 5.29
N PRO A 268 23.84 -23.67 4.48
CA PRO A 268 24.65 -24.20 3.37
C PRO A 268 25.10 -23.05 2.47
N ALA A 269 26.36 -23.08 2.01
CA ALA A 269 26.90 -22.07 1.09
C ALA A 269 26.01 -21.87 -0.17
N ALA A 270 25.34 -22.93 -0.60
CA ALA A 270 24.36 -22.87 -1.71
C ALA A 270 23.13 -21.99 -1.41
N ALA A 271 22.81 -21.71 -0.15
CA ALA A 271 21.67 -20.86 0.22
C ALA A 271 22.04 -19.36 0.33
N MET A 272 23.33 -19.00 0.28
CA MET A 272 23.78 -17.61 0.41
C MET A 272 23.20 -16.66 -0.67
N PRO A 273 23.11 -17.04 -1.96
CA PRO A 273 22.45 -16.19 -2.95
C PRO A 273 21.00 -15.90 -2.59
N ALA A 274 20.26 -16.90 -2.11
CA ALA A 274 18.85 -16.72 -1.72
C ALA A 274 18.68 -15.74 -0.56
N LEU A 275 19.62 -15.64 0.39
CA LEU A 275 19.59 -14.63 1.46
C LEU A 275 19.74 -13.21 0.91
N THR A 276 20.58 -13.03 -0.11
CA THR A 276 20.73 -11.74 -0.78
C THR A 276 19.45 -11.36 -1.53
N ASP A 277 18.82 -12.31 -2.22
CA ASP A 277 17.54 -12.11 -2.89
C ASP A 277 16.44 -11.73 -1.90
N VAL A 278 16.40 -12.35 -0.73
CA VAL A 278 15.47 -12.01 0.38
C VAL A 278 15.70 -10.58 0.88
N LEU A 279 16.96 -10.16 1.04
CA LEU A 279 17.27 -8.77 1.44
C LEU A 279 16.78 -7.77 0.40
N GLN A 280 17.02 -8.01 -0.88
CA GLN A 280 16.57 -7.14 -1.96
C GLN A 280 15.04 -7.06 -2.04
N ALA A 281 14.36 -8.20 -1.96
CA ALA A 281 12.90 -8.25 -1.96
C ALA A 281 12.29 -7.54 -0.75
N SER A 282 12.89 -7.70 0.44
CA SER A 282 12.45 -7.02 1.66
C SER A 282 12.63 -5.51 1.60
N ALA A 283 13.71 -5.03 0.97
CA ALA A 283 13.92 -3.60 0.73
C ALA A 283 12.83 -3.03 -0.18
N GLY A 284 12.46 -3.74 -1.25
CA GLY A 284 11.36 -3.33 -2.13
C GLY A 284 10.02 -3.19 -1.41
N ILE A 285 9.74 -4.00 -0.38
CA ILE A 285 8.53 -3.85 0.45
C ILE A 285 8.59 -2.57 1.29
N ASN A 286 9.74 -2.28 1.91
CA ASN A 286 9.91 -1.09 2.73
C ASN A 286 9.70 0.18 1.90
N ASP A 287 10.14 0.21 0.64
CA ASP A 287 9.87 1.32 -0.28
C ASP A 287 8.35 1.54 -0.49
N TRP A 288 7.57 0.46 -0.60
CA TRP A 288 6.12 0.53 -0.73
C TRP A 288 5.39 0.92 0.58
N LEU A 289 5.95 0.59 1.73
CA LEU A 289 5.40 0.95 3.04
C LEU A 289 5.77 2.39 3.45
N GLY A 290 6.69 3.04 2.73
CA GLY A 290 7.09 4.41 2.97
C GLY A 290 8.18 4.57 4.03
N GLU A 291 8.91 3.51 4.38
CA GLU A 291 10.13 3.67 5.18
C GLU A 291 11.22 4.37 4.35
N PRO A 292 11.82 5.44 4.87
CA PRO A 292 13.01 6.00 4.23
C PRO A 292 14.12 4.94 4.25
N ALA A 293 14.76 4.75 3.09
CA ALA A 293 15.95 3.90 3.00
C ALA A 293 16.95 4.37 4.09
N ARG A 294 17.23 3.50 5.06
CA ARG A 294 18.19 3.72 6.13
C ARG A 294 19.59 3.43 5.66
#